data_995dfdba3ed3682959a846757a1cf91f
#
_entry.id   995dfdba3ed3682959a846757a1cf91f
#
_cell.length_a   1.000
_cell.length_b   1.000
_cell.length_c   1.000
_cell.angle_alpha   90.00
_cell.angle_beta   90.00
_cell.angle_gamma   90.00
#
_symmetry.space_group_name_H-M   'P 1'
#
loop_
_entity.id
_entity.type
_entity.pdbx_description
1 polymer ?
#
loop_
_entity_poly.entity_id
_entity_poly.type
_entity_poly.pdbx_seq_one_letter_code
_entity_poly.pdbx_strand_id
1 'polypeptide(L)'
;MKARQAAKIREIGEALMSVGLVTLDAQANALGLPRSTTWAILTAEHKGYGISAKIISRMLNSEQLPRLVRAKIMEYAQEKAAGLYGGMQTHRLRLDRR
;
A
#
# COMPACT_ATOMS: atom_id res chain seq x y z
N MET A 1 15.16 -3.72 -0.82
CA MET A 1 13.94 -3.51 -0.17
C MET A 1 13.01 -2.56 -0.85
N LYS A 2 13.54 -1.47 -1.38
CA LYS A 2 12.69 -0.56 -2.16
C LYS A 2 12.07 -1.27 -3.34
N ALA A 3 12.83 -2.14 -4.00
CA ALA A 3 12.31 -2.84 -5.18
C ALA A 3 11.13 -3.74 -4.81
N ARG A 4 11.21 -4.42 -3.65
CA ARG A 4 10.12 -5.28 -3.21
C ARG A 4 8.89 -4.47 -2.85
N GLN A 5 9.10 -3.36 -2.15
CA GLN A 5 8.00 -2.50 -1.78
C GLN A 5 7.31 -1.91 -3.01
N ALA A 6 8.11 -1.43 -3.96
CA ALA A 6 7.57 -0.87 -5.19
C ALA A 6 6.77 -1.93 -5.96
N ALA A 7 7.27 -3.17 -5.99
CA ALA A 7 6.57 -4.25 -6.66
C ALA A 7 5.21 -4.51 -6.03
N LYS A 8 5.14 -4.49 -4.69
CA LYS A 8 3.86 -4.70 -4.01
C LYS A 8 2.89 -3.57 -4.26
N ILE A 9 3.37 -2.34 -4.28
CA ILE A 9 2.51 -1.20 -4.61
C ILE A 9 2.01 -1.32 -6.04
N ARG A 10 2.87 -1.76 -6.95
CA ARG A 10 2.47 -1.97 -8.34
C ARG A 10 1.39 -3.04 -8.43
N GLU A 11 1.49 -4.10 -7.60
CA GLU A 11 0.46 -5.15 -7.58
C GLU A 11 -0.89 -4.60 -7.13
N ILE A 12 -0.89 -3.65 -6.19
CA ILE A 12 -2.15 -3.01 -5.80
C ILE A 12 -2.76 -2.27 -6.98
N GLY A 13 -1.93 -1.54 -7.72
CA GLY A 13 -2.41 -0.83 -8.92
C GLY A 13 -2.93 -1.79 -9.98
N GLU A 14 -2.22 -2.90 -10.18
CA GLU A 14 -2.66 -3.90 -11.15
C GLU A 14 -3.97 -4.54 -10.74
N ALA A 15 -4.15 -4.78 -9.45
CA ALA A 15 -5.40 -5.34 -8.94
C ALA A 15 -6.57 -4.39 -9.21
N LEU A 16 -6.36 -3.09 -8.98
CA LEU A 16 -7.38 -2.09 -9.28
C LEU A 16 -7.77 -2.14 -10.75
N MET A 17 -6.77 -2.19 -11.63
CA MET A 17 -7.04 -2.25 -13.06
C MET A 17 -7.79 -3.52 -13.43
N SER A 18 -7.40 -4.65 -12.84
CA SER A 18 -7.97 -5.94 -13.18
C SER A 18 -9.45 -6.05 -12.81
N VAL A 19 -9.90 -5.28 -11.83
CA VAL A 19 -11.31 -5.27 -11.46
C VAL A 19 -12.08 -4.12 -12.11
N GLY A 20 -11.46 -3.46 -13.11
CA GLY A 20 -12.16 -2.47 -13.91
C GLY A 20 -12.03 -1.03 -13.42
N LEU A 21 -11.23 -0.80 -12.38
CA LEU A 21 -11.05 0.54 -11.85
C LEU A 21 -9.86 1.19 -12.55
N VAL A 22 -10.12 1.69 -13.75
CA VAL A 22 -9.06 2.12 -14.66
C VAL A 22 -8.77 3.61 -14.63
N THR A 23 -9.62 4.40 -13.96
CA THR A 23 -9.37 5.84 -13.85
C THR A 23 -8.92 6.17 -12.44
N LEU A 24 -8.18 7.27 -12.32
CA LEU A 24 -7.72 7.71 -11.02
C LEU A 24 -8.89 7.99 -10.08
N ASP A 25 -9.96 8.60 -10.60
CA ASP A 25 -11.14 8.90 -9.79
C ASP A 25 -11.78 7.62 -9.25
N ALA A 26 -11.93 6.61 -10.10
CA ALA A 26 -12.52 5.35 -9.67
C ALA A 26 -11.65 4.66 -8.65
N GLN A 27 -10.35 4.69 -8.84
CA GLN A 27 -9.40 4.10 -7.91
C GLN A 27 -9.45 4.80 -6.56
N ALA A 28 -9.49 6.13 -6.56
CA ALA A 28 -9.56 6.90 -5.32
C ALA A 28 -10.84 6.59 -4.55
N ASN A 29 -11.96 6.52 -5.26
CA ASN A 29 -13.23 6.18 -4.61
C ASN A 29 -13.19 4.80 -3.97
N ALA A 30 -12.65 3.83 -4.67
CA ALA A 30 -12.57 2.46 -4.14
C ALA A 30 -11.65 2.40 -2.93
N LEU A 31 -10.55 3.13 -2.96
CA LEU A 31 -9.59 3.12 -1.86
C LEU A 31 -10.02 4.00 -0.69
N GLY A 32 -11.02 4.85 -0.89
CA GLY A 32 -11.47 5.75 0.17
C GLY A 32 -10.48 6.87 0.45
N LEU A 33 -9.73 7.28 -0.56
CA LEU A 33 -8.68 8.29 -0.43
C LEU A 33 -8.93 9.46 -1.38
N PRO A 34 -8.38 10.64 -1.05
CA PRO A 34 -8.39 11.73 -2.01
C PRO A 34 -7.64 11.35 -3.29
N ARG A 35 -8.02 11.97 -4.38
CA ARG A 35 -7.42 11.69 -5.67
C ARG A 35 -5.91 11.90 -5.68
N SER A 36 -5.48 13.02 -5.11
CA SER A 36 -4.05 13.33 -5.09
C SER A 36 -3.26 12.32 -4.26
N THR A 37 -3.83 11.88 -3.15
CA THR A 37 -3.19 10.88 -2.30
C THR A 37 -3.09 9.55 -3.06
N THR A 38 -4.15 9.18 -3.75
CA THR A 38 -4.17 7.95 -4.54
C THR A 38 -3.07 7.98 -5.60
N TRP A 39 -3.00 9.09 -6.34
CA TRP A 39 -1.97 9.23 -7.36
C TRP A 39 -0.57 9.11 -6.76
N ALA A 40 -0.36 9.80 -5.63
CA ALA A 40 0.95 9.79 -4.99
C ALA A 40 1.36 8.39 -4.56
N ILE A 41 0.40 7.63 -4.00
CA ILE A 41 0.67 6.27 -3.56
C ILE A 41 1.02 5.36 -4.73
N LEU A 42 0.19 5.39 -5.77
CA LEU A 42 0.34 4.45 -6.88
C LEU A 42 1.56 4.76 -7.76
N THR A 43 2.08 5.98 -7.67
CA THR A 43 3.25 6.38 -8.44
C THR A 43 4.48 6.62 -7.58
N ALA A 44 4.43 6.25 -6.30
CA ALA A 44 5.48 6.61 -5.36
C ALA A 44 6.65 5.64 -5.31
N GLU A 45 6.69 4.68 -6.23
CA GLU A 45 7.73 3.65 -6.17
C GLU A 45 9.12 4.23 -6.21
N HIS A 46 9.28 5.39 -6.82
CA HIS A 46 10.58 6.02 -6.93
C HIS A 46 11.01 6.74 -5.65
N LYS A 47 10.11 6.93 -4.71
CA LYS A 47 10.43 7.69 -3.50
C LYS A 47 10.88 6.82 -2.33
N GLY A 48 10.50 5.57 -2.34
CA GLY A 48 10.94 4.63 -1.32
C GLY A 48 10.28 4.78 0.04
N TYR A 49 9.27 5.63 0.16
CA TYR A 49 8.61 5.83 1.46
C TYR A 49 7.57 4.78 1.78
N GLY A 50 6.90 4.31 0.76
CA GLY A 50 5.83 3.37 0.97
C GLY A 50 4.57 4.02 1.48
N ILE A 51 3.64 3.20 1.91
CA ILE A 51 2.32 3.62 2.35
C ILE A 51 2.28 3.58 3.88
N SER A 52 1.87 4.68 4.50
CA SER A 52 1.84 4.75 5.95
C SER A 52 0.75 3.86 6.54
N ALA A 53 0.91 3.50 7.81
CA ALA A 53 -0.09 2.68 8.50
C ALA A 53 -1.44 3.37 8.52
N LYS A 54 -1.47 4.69 8.66
CA LYS A 54 -2.71 5.44 8.68
C LYS A 54 -3.45 5.30 7.35
N ILE A 55 -2.73 5.41 6.25
CA ILE A 55 -3.32 5.29 4.92
C ILE A 55 -3.81 3.85 4.70
N ILE A 56 -3.01 2.86 5.10
CA ILE A 56 -3.42 1.47 4.99
C ILE A 56 -4.74 1.24 5.73
N SER A 57 -4.84 1.77 6.93
CA SER A 57 -6.05 1.62 7.72
C SER A 57 -7.26 2.26 7.03
N ARG A 58 -7.08 3.43 6.44
CA ARG A 58 -8.17 4.08 5.72
C ARG A 58 -8.63 3.26 4.53
N MET A 59 -7.67 2.70 3.78
CA MET A 59 -8.02 1.88 2.63
C MET A 59 -8.79 0.63 3.04
N LEU A 60 -8.33 -0.03 4.10
CA LEU A 60 -8.98 -1.26 4.55
C LEU A 60 -10.37 -1.01 5.14
N ASN A 61 -10.66 0.22 5.55
CA ASN A 61 -11.98 0.59 6.05
C ASN A 61 -12.92 1.06 4.94
N SER A 62 -12.46 1.13 3.71
CA SER A 62 -13.31 1.56 2.62
C SER A 62 -14.34 0.48 2.29
N GLU A 63 -15.62 0.87 2.26
CA GLU A 63 -16.69 -0.07 1.98
C GLU A 63 -16.75 -0.48 0.52
N GLN A 64 -16.11 0.29 -0.34
CA GLN A 64 -16.14 0.02 -1.78
C GLN A 64 -14.90 -0.73 -2.25
N LEU A 65 -14.05 -1.14 -1.33
CA LEU A 65 -12.79 -1.79 -1.69
C LEU A 65 -13.06 -3.21 -2.22
N PRO A 66 -12.67 -3.50 -3.48
CA PRO A 66 -12.84 -4.85 -4.02
C PRO A 66 -12.00 -5.86 -3.24
N ARG A 67 -12.49 -7.09 -3.19
CA ARG A 67 -11.83 -8.14 -2.43
C ARG A 67 -10.39 -8.38 -2.88
N LEU A 68 -10.17 -8.41 -4.18
CA LEU A 68 -8.83 -8.65 -4.72
C LEU A 68 -7.87 -7.53 -4.31
N VAL A 69 -8.34 -6.29 -4.37
CA VAL A 69 -7.53 -5.16 -3.99
C VAL A 69 -7.24 -5.22 -2.49
N ARG A 70 -8.24 -5.56 -1.70
CA ARG A 70 -8.05 -5.71 -0.25
C ARG A 70 -6.97 -6.74 0.06
N ALA A 71 -6.99 -7.86 -0.65
CA ALA A 71 -5.99 -8.91 -0.44
C ALA A 71 -4.58 -8.39 -0.69
N LYS A 72 -4.41 -7.61 -1.75
CA LYS A 72 -3.09 -7.05 -2.06
C LYS A 72 -2.64 -6.02 -1.04
N ILE A 73 -3.56 -5.21 -0.55
CA ILE A 73 -3.24 -4.24 0.50
C ILE A 73 -2.85 -4.97 1.78
N MET A 74 -3.56 -6.04 2.11
CA MET A 74 -3.23 -6.83 3.30
C MET A 74 -1.85 -7.44 3.18
N GLU A 75 -1.50 -7.97 2.00
CA GLU A 75 -0.15 -8.50 1.78
C GLU A 75 0.90 -7.43 2.02
N TYR A 76 0.67 -6.23 1.48
CA TYR A 76 1.58 -5.13 1.67
C TYR A 76 1.74 -4.80 3.15
N ALA A 77 0.62 -4.71 3.86
CA ALA A 77 0.63 -4.37 5.28
C ALA A 77 1.39 -5.42 6.10
N GLN A 78 1.19 -6.69 5.79
CA GLN A 78 1.85 -7.76 6.51
C GLN A 78 3.35 -7.75 6.26
N GLU A 79 3.78 -7.52 5.03
CA GLU A 79 5.20 -7.48 4.72
C GLU A 79 5.86 -6.27 5.36
N LYS A 80 5.15 -5.15 5.38
CA LYS A 80 5.67 -3.96 6.03
C LYS A 80 5.85 -4.19 7.53
N ALA A 81 4.87 -4.79 8.17
CA ALA A 81 4.94 -5.10 9.60
C ALA A 81 6.06 -6.09 9.90
N ALA A 82 6.36 -6.97 8.95
CA ALA A 82 7.43 -7.95 9.10
C ALA A 82 8.81 -7.37 8.80
N GLY A 83 8.88 -6.10 8.42
CA GLY A 83 10.15 -5.44 8.15
C GLY A 83 10.78 -5.79 6.81
N LEU A 84 9.99 -6.36 5.89
CA LEU A 84 10.54 -6.84 4.63
C LEU A 84 10.91 -5.72 3.66
N TYR A 85 10.49 -4.48 3.95
CA TYR A 85 10.78 -3.35 3.08
C TYR A 85 12.00 -2.57 3.53
N GLY A 86 12.76 -3.10 4.45
CA GLY A 86 13.95 -2.49 4.96
C GLY A 86 13.57 -1.52 6.06
N GLY A 87 14.21 -0.64 6.24
CA GLY A 87 13.87 0.21 7.15
C GLY A 87 14.41 0.09 8.45
N MET A 88 14.51 0.70 9.05
CA MET A 88 14.86 0.78 10.04
C MET A 88 14.09 0.58 11.00
N GLN A 89 13.44 0.43 10.92
CA GLN A 89 12.75 0.04 11.76
C GLN A 89 13.13 -0.99 12.31
N THR A 90 13.83 -1.25 12.12
CA THR A 90 14.13 -2.26 12.64
C THR A 90 14.76 -2.19 13.71
N HIS A 91 14.91 -1.47 13.98
CA HIS A 91 15.38 -1.51 14.91
C HIS A 91 14.82 -1.60 15.82
N ARG A 92 14.51 -1.39 15.73
CA ARG A 92 14.13 -1.58 16.64
C ARG A 92 13.91 -2.50 17.13
N LEU A 93 14.49 -2.68 16.92
CA LEU A 93 14.39 -3.47 17.42
C LEU A 93 14.64 -4.06 18.06
N ARG A 94 15.06 -3.85 18.05
CA ARG A 94 15.36 -4.30 18.71
C ARG A 94 15.32 -4.74 19.46
N LEU A 95 15.55 -4.29 19.44
CA LEU A 95 15.58 -4.69 20.07
C LEU A 95 15.37 -5.06 20.76
N ASP A 96 15.53 -4.85 20.75
CA ASP A 96 15.28 -5.29 21.33
C ASP A 96 15.19 -5.80 21.94
N ARG A 97 15.58 -5.79 21.89
CA ARG A 97 15.57 -6.23 22.42
C ARG A 97 15.52 -6.50 23.08
N ARG A 98 15.80 -6.35 22.92
CA ARG A 98 16.00 -6.47 23.56
C ARG A 98 15.91 -6.60 24.18
#